data_994f12b4cf8c378e9b65d97ecf13dfeb
#
_entry.id   994f12b4cf8c378e9b65d97ecf13dfeb
#
_cell.length_a   1.000
_cell.length_b   1.000
_cell.length_c   1.000
_cell.angle_alpha   90.00
_cell.angle_beta   90.00
_cell.angle_gamma   90.00
#
_symmetry.space_group_name_H-M   'P 1'
#
loop_
_entity.id
_entity.type
_entity.pdbx_description
1 polymer ?
#
loop_
_entity_poly.entity_id
_entity_poly.type
_entity_poly.pdbx_seq_one_letter_code
_entity_poly.pdbx_strand_id
1 'polypeptide(L)'
;FQGIGMMLSVAVVAILLSLLFGTILGSVKSYGPKPLRVIVSVYIEIFRTTPNLLWILIIYFLVPFGKGIPSMVKDFMSGSLAFTLFTSAVVAEIVRGGLNSIPKGQFEAAASQGFSLFQTLKTIVLPQALRVSIPALLSQVITVVKDTSLLAAVNIAEFTVNGRSVIAQFSGNAAAMFLVYGFMALIYFAICFTLSICVRRLQHPKVVSEAKHSGKMVPSAQ
;
A
#
# COMPACT_ATOMS: atom_id res chain seq x y z
N PHE A 1 -11.20 19.82 -8.94
CA PHE A 1 -11.09 19.34 -7.53
C PHE A 1 -11.78 17.99 -7.30
N GLN A 2 -12.93 17.68 -7.96
CA GLN A 2 -13.64 16.39 -7.77
C GLN A 2 -12.76 15.17 -8.09
N GLY A 3 -11.96 15.24 -9.15
CA GLY A 3 -11.07 14.12 -9.52
C GLY A 3 -9.96 13.86 -8.50
N ILE A 4 -9.41 14.89 -7.85
CA ILE A 4 -8.45 14.73 -6.75
C ILE A 4 -9.14 14.08 -5.54
N GLY A 5 -10.39 14.46 -5.25
CA GLY A 5 -11.19 13.84 -4.20
C GLY A 5 -11.39 12.34 -4.44
N MET A 6 -11.76 11.94 -5.65
CA MET A 6 -11.92 10.52 -6.03
C MET A 6 -10.58 9.77 -5.91
N MET A 7 -9.51 10.32 -6.46
CA MET A 7 -8.15 9.77 -6.38
C MET A 7 -7.75 9.49 -4.92
N LEU A 8 -7.84 10.49 -4.05
CA LEU A 8 -7.44 10.38 -2.65
C LEU A 8 -8.36 9.45 -1.85
N SER A 9 -9.67 9.50 -2.07
CA SER A 9 -10.60 8.63 -1.35
C SER A 9 -10.40 7.15 -1.68
N VAL A 10 -10.22 6.81 -2.96
CA VAL A 10 -9.88 5.44 -3.39
C VAL A 10 -8.55 5.01 -2.77
N ALA A 11 -7.50 5.87 -2.82
CA ALA A 11 -6.20 5.56 -2.25
C ALA A 11 -6.30 5.31 -0.74
N VAL A 12 -6.97 6.18 0.01
CA VAL A 12 -7.09 6.05 1.48
C VAL A 12 -7.81 4.75 1.86
N VAL A 13 -8.95 4.45 1.24
CA VAL A 13 -9.71 3.23 1.53
C VAL A 13 -8.89 1.98 1.17
N ALA A 14 -8.29 1.97 -0.01
CA ALA A 14 -7.44 0.87 -0.45
C ALA A 14 -6.25 0.64 0.49
N ILE A 15 -5.57 1.70 0.93
CA ILE A 15 -4.44 1.61 1.86
C ILE A 15 -4.89 1.03 3.21
N LEU A 16 -5.96 1.58 3.81
CA LEU A 16 -6.45 1.10 5.12
C LEU A 16 -6.86 -0.36 5.09
N LEU A 17 -7.63 -0.76 4.07
CA LEU A 17 -8.04 -2.15 3.90
C LEU A 17 -6.85 -3.07 3.59
N SER A 18 -5.91 -2.61 2.76
CA SER A 18 -4.70 -3.38 2.43
C SER A 18 -3.78 -3.57 3.64
N LEU A 19 -3.65 -2.58 4.51
CA LEU A 19 -2.89 -2.71 5.75
C LEU A 19 -3.53 -3.77 6.65
N LEU A 20 -4.85 -3.76 6.79
CA LEU A 20 -5.58 -4.74 7.58
C LEU A 20 -5.43 -6.16 6.98
N PHE A 21 -5.87 -6.36 5.73
CA PHE A 21 -5.85 -7.66 5.09
C PHE A 21 -4.42 -8.15 4.86
N GLY A 22 -3.50 -7.30 4.42
CA GLY A 22 -2.11 -7.66 4.20
C GLY A 22 -1.39 -8.08 5.48
N THR A 23 -1.67 -7.43 6.62
CA THR A 23 -1.12 -7.87 7.92
C THR A 23 -1.63 -9.25 8.31
N ILE A 24 -2.92 -9.53 8.11
CA ILE A 24 -3.50 -10.86 8.37
C ILE A 24 -2.88 -11.89 7.43
N LEU A 25 -2.85 -11.62 6.13
CA LEU A 25 -2.30 -12.54 5.12
C LEU A 25 -0.81 -12.83 5.37
N GLY A 26 -0.01 -11.81 5.65
CA GLY A 26 1.42 -11.96 5.96
C GLY A 26 1.66 -12.79 7.22
N SER A 27 0.84 -12.60 8.25
CA SER A 27 0.88 -13.38 9.49
C SER A 27 0.48 -14.84 9.26
N VAL A 28 -0.60 -15.09 8.49
CA VAL A 28 -1.05 -16.43 8.13
C VAL A 28 0.00 -17.13 7.26
N LYS A 29 0.61 -16.45 6.29
CA LYS A 29 1.67 -17.02 5.45
C LYS A 29 2.89 -17.43 6.28
N SER A 30 3.22 -16.69 7.35
CA SER A 30 4.38 -16.99 8.20
C SER A 30 4.10 -18.09 9.23
N TYR A 31 2.96 -18.04 9.92
CA TYR A 31 2.70 -18.84 11.12
C TYR A 31 1.37 -19.62 11.08
N GLY A 32 0.59 -19.50 10.01
CA GLY A 32 -0.68 -20.19 9.86
C GLY A 32 -0.51 -21.70 9.63
N PRO A 33 -1.61 -22.47 9.75
CA PRO A 33 -1.63 -23.90 9.42
C PRO A 33 -1.33 -24.12 7.92
N LYS A 34 -0.71 -25.26 7.59
CA LYS A 34 -0.25 -25.58 6.23
C LYS A 34 -1.28 -25.30 5.13
N PRO A 35 -2.56 -25.74 5.22
CA PRO A 35 -3.53 -25.53 4.14
C PRO A 35 -3.81 -24.04 3.91
N LEU A 36 -3.98 -23.24 4.97
CA LEU A 36 -4.21 -21.80 4.83
C LEU A 36 -2.98 -21.07 4.29
N ARG A 37 -1.79 -21.52 4.68
CA ARG A 37 -0.52 -20.96 4.17
C ARG A 37 -0.40 -21.15 2.66
N VAL A 38 -0.80 -22.31 2.14
CA VAL A 38 -0.78 -22.58 0.69
C VAL A 38 -1.77 -21.66 -0.04
N ILE A 39 -3.01 -21.56 0.44
CA ILE A 39 -4.04 -20.70 -0.16
C ILE A 39 -3.57 -19.25 -0.19
N VAL A 40 -3.07 -18.73 0.94
CA VAL A 40 -2.56 -17.36 1.04
C VAL A 40 -1.34 -17.15 0.14
N SER A 41 -0.45 -18.15 0.02
CA SER A 41 0.71 -18.04 -0.86
C SER A 41 0.29 -17.94 -2.33
N VAL A 42 -0.67 -18.75 -2.77
CA VAL A 42 -1.22 -18.70 -4.13
C VAL A 42 -1.86 -17.32 -4.40
N TYR A 43 -2.67 -16.82 -3.47
CA TYR A 43 -3.26 -15.47 -3.57
C TYR A 43 -2.18 -14.40 -3.76
N ILE A 44 -1.18 -14.37 -2.88
CA ILE A 44 -0.10 -13.39 -2.92
C ILE A 44 0.66 -13.47 -4.24
N GLU A 45 0.98 -14.69 -4.70
CA GLU A 45 1.73 -14.90 -5.92
C GLU A 45 0.95 -14.41 -7.13
N ILE A 46 -0.33 -14.76 -7.26
CA ILE A 46 -1.20 -14.31 -8.35
C ILE A 46 -1.21 -12.79 -8.45
N PHE A 47 -1.49 -12.09 -7.35
CA PHE A 47 -1.60 -10.63 -7.39
C PHE A 47 -0.27 -9.91 -7.59
N ARG A 48 0.85 -10.50 -7.17
CA ARG A 48 2.18 -9.88 -7.30
C ARG A 48 2.84 -10.13 -8.66
N THR A 49 2.53 -11.21 -9.33
CA THR A 49 3.14 -11.57 -10.62
C THR A 49 2.33 -11.11 -11.83
N THR A 50 1.07 -10.71 -11.61
CA THR A 50 0.21 -10.21 -12.69
C THR A 50 0.16 -8.68 -12.70
N PRO A 51 -0.01 -8.06 -13.89
CA PRO A 51 -0.11 -6.60 -14.00
C PRO A 51 -1.31 -6.05 -13.23
N ASN A 52 -1.09 -5.00 -12.43
CA ASN A 52 -2.12 -4.33 -11.64
C ASN A 52 -3.31 -3.85 -12.49
N LEU A 53 -3.03 -3.36 -13.71
CA LEU A 53 -4.03 -2.91 -14.65
C LEU A 53 -5.05 -4.00 -15.01
N LEU A 54 -4.63 -5.25 -15.15
CA LEU A 54 -5.54 -6.37 -15.45
C LEU A 54 -6.58 -6.57 -14.35
N TRP A 55 -6.20 -6.43 -13.08
CA TRP A 55 -7.12 -6.56 -11.96
C TRP A 55 -8.13 -5.42 -11.92
N ILE A 56 -7.72 -4.20 -12.27
CA ILE A 56 -8.64 -3.06 -12.41
C ILE A 56 -9.70 -3.37 -13.48
N LEU A 57 -9.28 -3.85 -14.67
CA LEU A 57 -10.18 -4.23 -15.75
C LEU A 57 -11.14 -5.36 -15.33
N ILE A 58 -10.61 -6.44 -14.74
CA ILE A 58 -11.40 -7.59 -14.30
C ILE A 58 -12.47 -7.13 -13.28
N ILE A 59 -12.08 -6.37 -12.27
CA ILE A 59 -13.01 -5.96 -11.22
C ILE A 59 -14.06 -5.00 -11.75
N TYR A 60 -13.66 -4.04 -12.57
CA TYR A 60 -14.57 -3.05 -13.11
C TYR A 60 -15.64 -3.65 -14.03
N PHE A 61 -15.26 -4.60 -14.88
CA PHE A 61 -16.16 -5.17 -15.88
C PHE A 61 -16.84 -6.46 -15.45
N LEU A 62 -16.22 -7.28 -14.61
CA LEU A 62 -16.72 -8.60 -14.26
C LEU A 62 -17.37 -8.70 -12.89
N VAL A 63 -17.05 -7.80 -11.95
CA VAL A 63 -17.69 -7.84 -10.61
C VAL A 63 -19.06 -7.17 -10.70
N PRO A 64 -20.16 -7.91 -10.42
CA PRO A 64 -21.51 -7.35 -10.46
C PRO A 64 -21.76 -6.51 -9.22
N PHE A 65 -21.53 -5.22 -9.30
CA PHE A 65 -22.05 -4.27 -8.32
C PHE A 65 -23.54 -4.13 -8.53
N GLY A 66 -24.34 -4.18 -7.46
CA GLY A 66 -25.82 -4.28 -7.50
C GLY A 66 -26.50 -3.28 -8.45
N LYS A 67 -27.69 -3.65 -8.93
CA LYS A 67 -28.51 -2.79 -9.79
C LYS A 67 -28.96 -1.54 -9.04
N GLY A 68 -28.93 -0.37 -9.72
CA GLY A 68 -29.38 0.90 -9.13
C GLY A 68 -28.32 1.68 -8.33
N ILE A 69 -27.09 1.16 -8.23
CA ILE A 69 -25.99 1.91 -7.61
C ILE A 69 -25.56 3.04 -8.54
N PRO A 70 -25.44 4.31 -8.04
CA PRO A 70 -24.92 5.42 -8.83
C PRO A 70 -23.54 5.11 -9.40
N SER A 71 -23.25 5.54 -10.64
CA SER A 71 -21.98 5.27 -11.32
C SER A 71 -20.76 5.68 -10.49
N MET A 72 -20.82 6.85 -9.86
CA MET A 72 -19.73 7.34 -9.00
C MET A 72 -19.41 6.38 -7.83
N VAL A 73 -20.45 5.78 -7.23
CA VAL A 73 -20.29 4.82 -6.13
C VAL A 73 -19.70 3.51 -6.66
N LYS A 74 -20.19 3.04 -7.84
CA LYS A 74 -19.63 1.87 -8.51
C LYS A 74 -18.16 2.08 -8.83
N ASP A 75 -17.79 3.22 -9.39
CA ASP A 75 -16.43 3.59 -9.74
C ASP A 75 -15.52 3.60 -8.50
N PHE A 76 -15.98 4.21 -7.42
CA PHE A 76 -15.28 4.22 -6.13
C PHE A 76 -15.08 2.81 -5.57
N MET A 77 -16.13 1.98 -5.56
CA MET A 77 -16.08 0.61 -5.04
C MET A 77 -15.14 -0.27 -5.89
N SER A 78 -15.24 -0.16 -7.22
CA SER A 78 -14.41 -0.93 -8.15
C SER A 78 -12.94 -0.60 -7.99
N GLY A 79 -12.59 0.68 -7.98
CA GLY A 79 -11.23 1.15 -7.78
C GLY A 79 -10.67 0.75 -6.42
N SER A 80 -11.45 0.98 -5.35
CA SER A 80 -11.04 0.63 -3.99
C SER A 80 -10.83 -0.87 -3.82
N LEU A 81 -11.71 -1.71 -4.38
CA LEU A 81 -11.59 -3.16 -4.33
C LEU A 81 -10.34 -3.66 -5.10
N ALA A 82 -10.14 -3.16 -6.33
CA ALA A 82 -9.00 -3.54 -7.15
C ALA A 82 -7.67 -3.25 -6.44
N PHE A 83 -7.52 -2.02 -5.95
CA PHE A 83 -6.31 -1.64 -5.22
C PHE A 83 -6.17 -2.35 -3.89
N THR A 84 -7.26 -2.63 -3.17
CA THR A 84 -7.21 -3.40 -1.92
C THR A 84 -6.65 -4.80 -2.16
N LEU A 85 -7.16 -5.51 -3.15
CA LEU A 85 -6.73 -6.88 -3.43
C LEU A 85 -5.25 -6.93 -3.83
N PHE A 86 -4.85 -6.10 -4.79
CA PHE A 86 -3.46 -6.04 -5.24
C PHE A 86 -2.51 -5.58 -4.11
N THR A 87 -2.82 -4.46 -3.46
CA THR A 87 -1.93 -3.87 -2.45
C THR A 87 -1.85 -4.75 -1.19
N SER A 88 -2.92 -5.47 -0.82
CA SER A 88 -2.86 -6.38 0.32
C SER A 88 -1.87 -7.54 0.12
N ALA A 89 -1.69 -8.01 -1.11
CA ALA A 89 -0.66 -9.00 -1.43
C ALA A 89 0.76 -8.44 -1.26
N VAL A 90 0.99 -7.18 -1.67
CA VAL A 90 2.28 -6.51 -1.47
C VAL A 90 2.54 -6.25 0.00
N VAL A 91 1.56 -5.74 0.74
CA VAL A 91 1.64 -5.50 2.19
C VAL A 91 1.90 -6.81 2.94
N ALA A 92 1.26 -7.91 2.54
CA ALA A 92 1.48 -9.22 3.15
C ALA A 92 2.96 -9.66 3.08
N GLU A 93 3.62 -9.45 1.95
CA GLU A 93 5.05 -9.76 1.83
C GLU A 93 5.95 -8.81 2.63
N ILE A 94 5.60 -7.52 2.70
CA ILE A 94 6.31 -6.57 3.54
C ILE A 94 6.22 -6.98 5.01
N VAL A 95 5.02 -7.31 5.49
CA VAL A 95 4.80 -7.77 6.87
C VAL A 95 5.49 -9.10 7.13
N ARG A 96 5.43 -10.05 6.18
CA ARG A 96 6.15 -11.32 6.29
C ARG A 96 7.67 -11.10 6.41
N GLY A 97 8.22 -10.18 5.63
CA GLY A 97 9.63 -9.78 5.75
C GLY A 97 9.95 -9.24 7.14
N GLY A 98 9.09 -8.37 7.67
CA GLY A 98 9.21 -7.85 9.04
C GLY A 98 9.12 -8.94 10.11
N LEU A 99 8.17 -9.88 9.98
CA LEU A 99 8.03 -11.01 10.90
C LEU A 99 9.27 -11.91 10.90
N ASN A 100 9.84 -12.18 9.73
CA ASN A 100 11.04 -13.00 9.60
C ASN A 100 12.32 -12.31 10.10
N SER A 101 12.32 -10.99 10.27
CA SER A 101 13.45 -10.24 10.82
C SER A 101 13.54 -10.28 12.35
N ILE A 102 12.48 -10.76 13.04
CA ILE A 102 12.45 -10.83 14.50
C ILE A 102 13.32 -11.99 14.99
N PRO A 103 14.27 -11.74 15.90
CA PRO A 103 15.17 -12.77 16.42
C PRO A 103 14.41 -13.92 17.10
N LYS A 104 14.88 -15.16 16.90
CA LYS A 104 14.31 -16.37 17.51
C LYS A 104 14.26 -16.29 19.04
N GLY A 105 15.23 -15.62 19.66
CA GLY A 105 15.26 -15.41 21.12
C GLY A 105 14.02 -14.74 21.69
N GLN A 106 13.29 -13.93 20.88
CA GLN A 106 12.00 -13.36 21.33
C GLN A 106 10.94 -14.45 21.52
N PHE A 107 10.93 -15.46 20.65
CA PHE A 107 10.03 -16.61 20.75
C PHE A 107 10.42 -17.52 21.92
N GLU A 108 11.70 -17.77 22.11
CA GLU A 108 12.25 -18.61 23.18
C GLU A 108 11.98 -17.97 24.54
N ALA A 109 12.23 -16.67 24.69
CA ALA A 109 11.95 -15.93 25.92
C ALA A 109 10.45 -15.92 26.25
N ALA A 110 9.58 -15.73 25.25
CA ALA A 110 8.14 -15.79 25.45
C ALA A 110 7.68 -17.20 25.88
N ALA A 111 8.21 -18.22 25.24
CA ALA A 111 7.90 -19.62 25.59
C ALA A 111 8.33 -19.95 27.05
N SER A 112 9.50 -19.46 27.50
CA SER A 112 9.99 -19.62 28.87
C SER A 112 9.08 -18.91 29.90
N GLN A 113 8.32 -17.90 29.49
CA GLN A 113 7.31 -17.22 30.32
C GLN A 113 5.91 -17.85 30.20
N GLY A 114 5.77 -18.98 29.50
CA GLY A 114 4.50 -19.70 29.33
C GLY A 114 3.55 -19.11 28.28
N PHE A 115 4.02 -18.19 27.41
CA PHE A 115 3.19 -17.64 26.34
C PHE A 115 2.94 -18.71 25.25
N SER A 116 1.68 -18.83 24.84
CA SER A 116 1.36 -19.60 23.63
C SER A 116 1.89 -18.88 22.39
N LEU A 117 2.04 -19.61 21.27
CA LEU A 117 2.47 -19.02 20.00
C LEU A 117 1.59 -17.83 19.58
N PHE A 118 0.27 -17.94 19.74
CA PHE A 118 -0.65 -16.88 19.39
C PHE A 118 -0.45 -15.62 20.28
N GLN A 119 -0.26 -15.81 21.58
CA GLN A 119 0.04 -14.72 22.50
C GLN A 119 1.38 -14.06 22.17
N THR A 120 2.43 -14.85 21.90
CA THR A 120 3.74 -14.37 21.47
C THR A 120 3.64 -13.52 20.20
N LEU A 121 2.93 -14.05 19.19
CA LEU A 121 2.73 -13.31 17.92
C LEU A 121 1.99 -12.00 18.14
N LYS A 122 0.86 -12.03 18.83
CA LYS A 122 0.00 -10.86 19.01
C LYS A 122 0.65 -9.77 19.86
N THR A 123 1.33 -10.15 20.96
CA THR A 123 1.78 -9.20 21.97
C THR A 123 3.22 -8.74 21.79
N ILE A 124 4.08 -9.62 21.23
CA ILE A 124 5.52 -9.37 21.18
C ILE A 124 6.02 -9.21 19.75
N VAL A 125 5.77 -10.19 18.89
CA VAL A 125 6.40 -10.30 17.57
C VAL A 125 5.76 -9.36 16.55
N LEU A 126 4.42 -9.39 16.42
CA LEU A 126 3.71 -8.60 15.41
C LEU A 126 3.91 -7.08 15.60
N PRO A 127 3.81 -6.51 16.82
CA PRO A 127 4.09 -5.09 17.02
C PRO A 127 5.52 -4.69 16.64
N GLN A 128 6.50 -5.55 16.92
CA GLN A 128 7.89 -5.31 16.52
C GLN A 128 8.05 -5.42 15.00
N ALA A 129 7.51 -6.47 14.37
CA ALA A 129 7.55 -6.69 12.94
C ALA A 129 6.93 -5.51 12.16
N LEU A 130 5.77 -5.02 12.61
CA LEU A 130 5.12 -3.86 12.00
C LEU A 130 6.00 -2.61 12.09
N ARG A 131 6.66 -2.37 13.21
CA ARG A 131 7.59 -1.23 13.36
C ARG A 131 8.76 -1.32 12.36
N VAL A 132 9.35 -2.50 12.20
CA VAL A 132 10.40 -2.72 11.20
C VAL A 132 9.88 -2.53 9.79
N SER A 133 8.62 -2.90 9.53
CA SER A 133 7.98 -2.78 8.22
C SER A 133 7.54 -1.36 7.85
N ILE A 134 7.45 -0.42 8.80
CA ILE A 134 6.95 0.95 8.56
C ILE A 134 7.58 1.62 7.34
N PRO A 135 8.91 1.62 7.12
CA PRO A 135 9.51 2.28 5.96
C PRO A 135 8.97 1.77 4.62
N ALA A 136 8.85 0.44 4.49
CA ALA A 136 8.36 -0.19 3.28
C ALA A 136 6.83 0.03 3.10
N LEU A 137 6.05 -0.05 4.19
CA LEU A 137 4.62 0.24 4.16
C LEU A 137 4.32 1.68 3.74
N LEU A 138 5.09 2.63 4.25
CA LEU A 138 4.94 4.04 3.88
C LEU A 138 5.34 4.31 2.42
N SER A 139 6.36 3.61 1.90
CA SER A 139 6.69 3.67 0.47
C SER A 139 5.55 3.13 -0.39
N GLN A 140 4.86 2.08 0.08
CA GLN A 140 3.69 1.53 -0.61
C GLN A 140 2.50 2.51 -0.65
N VAL A 141 2.30 3.32 0.39
CA VAL A 141 1.29 4.40 0.39
C VAL A 141 1.50 5.36 -0.78
N ILE A 142 2.74 5.82 -0.98
CA ILE A 142 3.07 6.71 -2.10
C ILE A 142 2.85 6.02 -3.45
N THR A 143 3.17 4.74 -3.55
CA THR A 143 2.94 3.94 -4.76
C THR A 143 1.45 3.86 -5.09
N VAL A 144 0.59 3.53 -4.13
CA VAL A 144 -0.87 3.46 -4.34
C VAL A 144 -1.43 4.77 -4.85
N VAL A 145 -1.02 5.91 -4.28
CA VAL A 145 -1.48 7.23 -4.74
C VAL A 145 -1.10 7.48 -6.21
N LYS A 146 0.09 7.10 -6.64
CA LYS A 146 0.49 7.22 -8.06
C LYS A 146 -0.29 6.26 -8.96
N ASP A 147 -0.48 5.03 -8.50
CA ASP A 147 -1.14 3.97 -9.26
C ASP A 147 -2.63 4.24 -9.48
N THR A 148 -3.27 5.13 -8.69
CA THR A 148 -4.66 5.54 -8.96
C THR A 148 -4.85 6.10 -10.37
N SER A 149 -3.80 6.63 -11.01
CA SER A 149 -3.83 7.05 -12.41
C SER A 149 -4.19 5.92 -13.39
N LEU A 150 -3.97 4.66 -13.02
CA LEU A 150 -4.36 3.48 -13.80
C LEU A 150 -5.89 3.34 -13.93
N LEU A 151 -6.67 3.93 -13.02
CA LEU A 151 -8.14 3.96 -13.10
C LEU A 151 -8.63 4.69 -14.36
N ALA A 152 -7.79 5.53 -14.96
CA ALA A 152 -8.08 6.16 -16.25
C ALA A 152 -8.28 5.14 -17.39
N ALA A 153 -7.78 3.92 -17.27
CA ALA A 153 -7.98 2.87 -18.27
C ALA A 153 -9.43 2.37 -18.35
N VAL A 154 -10.18 2.51 -17.24
CA VAL A 154 -11.61 2.18 -17.17
C VAL A 154 -12.49 3.44 -17.08
N ASN A 155 -11.92 4.58 -17.39
CA ASN A 155 -12.59 5.89 -17.43
C ASN A 155 -13.26 6.29 -16.10
N ILE A 156 -12.74 5.84 -14.96
CA ILE A 156 -13.16 6.33 -13.64
C ILE A 156 -12.74 7.80 -13.52
N ALA A 157 -13.69 8.68 -13.19
CA ALA A 157 -13.51 10.14 -13.19
C ALA A 157 -12.62 10.63 -12.02
N GLU A 158 -11.38 10.14 -11.97
CA GLU A 158 -10.34 10.61 -11.06
C GLU A 158 -9.51 11.74 -11.71
N PHE A 159 -8.43 12.14 -11.06
CA PHE A 159 -7.63 13.29 -11.48
C PHE A 159 -7.06 13.17 -12.91
N THR A 160 -6.59 11.98 -13.31
CA THR A 160 -6.00 11.75 -14.64
C THR A 160 -7.06 11.80 -15.75
N VAL A 161 -8.24 11.22 -15.53
CA VAL A 161 -9.35 11.28 -16.50
C VAL A 161 -9.81 12.72 -16.68
N ASN A 162 -9.97 13.47 -15.59
CA ASN A 162 -10.35 14.88 -15.70
C ASN A 162 -9.30 15.72 -16.42
N GLY A 163 -8.02 15.47 -16.21
CA GLY A 163 -6.94 16.09 -16.98
C GLY A 163 -7.00 15.75 -18.47
N ARG A 164 -7.24 14.46 -18.82
CA ARG A 164 -7.41 14.04 -20.22
C ARG A 164 -8.64 14.70 -20.89
N SER A 165 -9.71 14.92 -20.16
CA SER A 165 -10.89 15.65 -20.66
C SER A 165 -10.58 17.12 -20.99
N VAL A 166 -9.71 17.76 -20.21
CA VAL A 166 -9.19 19.11 -20.52
C VAL A 166 -8.29 19.06 -21.76
N ILE A 167 -7.38 18.08 -21.87
CA ILE A 167 -6.49 17.93 -23.02
C ILE A 167 -7.30 17.75 -24.32
N ALA A 168 -8.40 17.01 -24.29
CA ALA A 168 -9.26 16.81 -25.46
C ALA A 168 -9.82 18.13 -26.04
N GLN A 169 -9.97 19.17 -25.22
CA GLN A 169 -10.42 20.49 -25.66
C GLN A 169 -9.34 21.27 -26.45
N PHE A 170 -8.08 20.85 -26.30
CA PHE A 170 -6.93 21.46 -26.98
C PHE A 170 -6.39 20.56 -28.11
N SER A 171 -7.25 19.72 -28.69
CA SER A 171 -6.86 18.83 -29.80
C SER A 171 -6.26 19.65 -30.96
N GLY A 172 -5.04 19.29 -31.39
CA GLY A 172 -4.26 20.03 -32.39
C GLY A 172 -3.28 21.06 -31.84
N ASN A 173 -3.32 21.40 -30.55
CA ASN A 173 -2.35 22.30 -29.91
C ASN A 173 -1.41 21.51 -28.99
N ALA A 174 -0.29 21.02 -29.53
CA ALA A 174 0.69 20.23 -28.79
C ALA A 174 1.24 21.00 -27.56
N ALA A 175 1.48 22.29 -27.66
CA ALA A 175 2.00 23.09 -26.55
C ALA A 175 1.02 23.11 -25.37
N ALA A 176 -0.27 23.33 -25.63
CA ALA A 176 -1.30 23.30 -24.60
C ALA A 176 -1.43 21.91 -23.96
N MET A 177 -1.35 20.84 -24.77
CA MET A 177 -1.35 19.46 -24.25
C MET A 177 -0.15 19.21 -23.32
N PHE A 178 1.05 19.62 -23.70
CA PHE A 178 2.24 19.52 -22.84
C PHE A 178 2.10 20.29 -21.53
N LEU A 179 1.52 21.50 -21.57
CA LEU A 179 1.27 22.27 -20.34
C LEU A 179 0.32 21.57 -19.39
N VAL A 180 -0.79 20.98 -19.90
CA VAL A 180 -1.73 20.25 -19.05
C VAL A 180 -1.09 18.99 -18.45
N TYR A 181 -0.37 18.19 -19.22
CA TYR A 181 0.37 17.04 -18.68
C TYR A 181 1.44 17.46 -17.67
N GLY A 182 2.18 18.54 -17.95
CA GLY A 182 3.17 19.10 -17.03
C GLY A 182 2.54 19.54 -15.71
N PHE A 183 1.38 20.19 -15.77
CA PHE A 183 0.61 20.58 -14.59
C PHE A 183 0.11 19.37 -13.79
N MET A 184 -0.40 18.34 -14.47
CA MET A 184 -0.81 17.09 -13.81
C MET A 184 0.37 16.42 -13.11
N ALA A 185 1.51 16.32 -13.79
CA ALA A 185 2.73 15.75 -13.22
C ALA A 185 3.20 16.55 -11.99
N LEU A 186 3.12 17.88 -12.04
CA LEU A 186 3.46 18.75 -10.91
C LEU A 186 2.56 18.52 -9.70
N ILE A 187 1.26 18.34 -9.90
CA ILE A 187 0.31 18.05 -8.81
C ILE A 187 0.59 16.66 -8.20
N TYR A 188 0.77 15.62 -9.02
CA TYR A 188 1.17 14.29 -8.51
C TYR A 188 2.48 14.38 -7.74
N PHE A 189 3.47 15.10 -8.29
CA PHE A 189 4.75 15.31 -7.60
C PHE A 189 4.56 16.01 -6.26
N ALA A 190 3.79 17.10 -6.19
CA ALA A 190 3.54 17.85 -4.96
C ALA A 190 2.88 16.98 -3.88
N ILE A 191 1.86 16.19 -4.25
CA ILE A 191 1.17 15.27 -3.33
C ILE A 191 2.14 14.19 -2.84
N CYS A 192 2.82 13.50 -3.75
CA CYS A 192 3.74 12.41 -3.39
C CYS A 192 4.96 12.90 -2.63
N PHE A 193 5.48 14.09 -2.96
CA PHE A 193 6.60 14.72 -2.26
C PHE A 193 6.22 15.10 -0.83
N THR A 194 5.04 15.70 -0.64
CA THR A 194 4.50 16.01 0.70
C THR A 194 4.34 14.74 1.53
N LEU A 195 3.74 13.69 0.96
CA LEU A 195 3.66 12.39 1.62
C LEU A 195 5.05 11.84 1.96
N SER A 196 6.01 11.93 1.05
CA SER A 196 7.38 11.47 1.28
C SER A 196 8.07 12.21 2.44
N ILE A 197 7.88 13.53 2.56
CA ILE A 197 8.40 14.32 3.69
C ILE A 197 7.75 13.86 5.00
N CYS A 198 6.42 13.71 5.03
CA CYS A 198 5.70 13.23 6.21
C CYS A 198 6.22 11.85 6.65
N VAL A 199 6.40 10.96 5.69
CA VAL A 199 6.97 9.61 5.88
C VAL A 199 8.36 9.67 6.51
N ARG A 200 9.27 10.46 5.95
CA ARG A 200 10.64 10.60 6.48
C ARG A 200 10.65 11.15 7.91
N ARG A 201 9.79 12.11 8.22
CA ARG A 201 9.68 12.65 9.58
C ARG A 201 9.19 11.62 10.59
N LEU A 202 8.30 10.72 10.20
CA LEU A 202 7.81 9.63 11.05
C LEU A 202 8.88 8.54 11.29
N GLN A 203 9.84 8.39 10.37
CA GLN A 203 10.94 7.43 10.48
C GLN A 203 12.07 7.89 11.40
N HIS A 204 12.32 9.19 11.49
CA HIS A 204 13.50 9.77 12.19
C HIS A 204 13.47 9.88 13.73
N PRO A 205 12.39 9.75 14.48
CA PRO A 205 12.41 10.07 15.91
C PRO A 205 13.10 9.05 16.81
N LYS A 206 13.44 7.83 16.37
CA LYS A 206 13.85 6.75 17.31
C LYS A 206 15.25 6.21 17.16
N VAL A 207 15.88 6.27 16.00
CA VAL A 207 17.21 5.68 15.80
C VAL A 207 18.31 6.49 16.49
N VAL A 208 18.16 7.81 16.55
CA VAL A 208 19.16 8.71 17.17
C VAL A 208 19.11 8.70 18.70
N SER A 209 17.96 8.42 19.29
CA SER A 209 17.80 8.36 20.76
C SER A 209 18.40 7.09 21.37
N GLU A 210 18.28 5.95 20.70
CA GLU A 210 18.82 4.67 21.19
C GLU A 210 20.37 4.59 21.04
N ALA A 211 20.92 5.16 19.99
CA ALA A 211 22.38 5.24 19.81
C ALA A 211 23.03 6.13 20.89
N LYS A 212 22.38 7.19 21.32
CA LYS A 212 22.85 8.08 22.40
C LYS A 212 22.78 7.46 23.79
N HIS A 213 21.83 6.54 24.03
CA HIS A 213 21.67 5.87 25.35
C HIS A 213 22.48 4.59 25.50
N SER A 214 22.92 3.96 24.40
CA SER A 214 23.65 2.70 24.45
C SER A 214 25.18 2.86 24.60
N GLY A 215 25.73 4.07 24.58
CA GLY A 215 27.15 4.34 24.84
C GLY A 215 28.15 3.58 23.91
N LYS A 216 27.69 2.97 22.83
CA LYS A 216 28.56 2.28 21.87
C LYS A 216 29.13 3.27 20.89
N MET A 217 30.44 3.54 21.03
CA MET A 217 31.23 4.26 20.03
C MET A 217 31.00 3.64 18.64
N VAL A 218 30.57 4.48 17.70
CA VAL A 218 30.56 4.15 16.29
C VAL A 218 32.02 4.07 15.86
N PRO A 219 32.51 2.95 15.28
CA PRO A 219 33.84 2.93 14.71
C PRO A 219 33.86 3.92 13.55
N SER A 220 34.83 4.87 13.61
CA SER A 220 35.12 5.77 12.50
C SER A 220 35.57 4.94 11.32
N ALA A 221 34.82 4.97 10.21
CA ALA A 221 35.24 4.43 8.95
C ALA A 221 36.48 5.23 8.48
N GLN A 222 37.63 4.55 8.41
CA GLN A 222 38.76 4.94 7.60
C GLN A 222 38.60 4.39 6.19
#